data_c6a0b099c37214c96c605ee5e3b229bf
#
_entry.id   c6a0b099c37214c96c605ee5e3b229bf
#
_cell.length_a   1.000
_cell.length_b   1.000
_cell.length_c   1.000
_cell.angle_alpha   90.00
_cell.angle_beta   90.00
_cell.angle_gamma   90.00
#
_symmetry.space_group_name_H-M   'P 1'
#
loop_
_entity.id
_entity.type
_entity.pdbx_description
1 polymer ?
#
loop_
_entity_poly.entity_id
_entity_poly.type
_entity_poly.pdbx_seq_one_letter_code
_entity_poly.pdbx_strand_id
1 'polypeptide(L)'
;MRRRDFIKFILGSAAAWPLPLRAQQAAKVYRIGYLGVTTHAEYTREIEALLNGLRQLGYEEGKNIAIDYRFAKGDYERLPALAAELVASKIDVLLTHSTPGARAARQSTSIIPIVVMAAADLVSSGLVPSIARPGGNLTGLTFFFAEICAKRLELIKEAVPGATRLGVFVNPANPSGEAALTAMRRTARSLRAELLTVNVRAVDDIAGAFAMLTSRGTQALTFIEDPLLISNTPHIAQLATQNRLPMIGDKPGAEAGALMAYAADRYDLWFRTAFFVDKILKGTQPKDLPIEQAAKFELIINLKTAKALGLTIPLPLIARADELID
;
A
#
# COMPACT_ATOMS: atom_id res chain seq x y z
N MET A 1 -8.57 79.95 38.32
CA MET A 1 -8.55 78.85 37.33
C MET A 1 -9.97 78.42 37.09
N ARG A 2 -10.49 78.62 35.88
CA ARG A 2 -11.91 78.38 35.52
C ARG A 2 -12.10 76.93 35.07
N ARG A 3 -13.14 76.31 35.54
CA ARG A 3 -13.54 74.91 35.28
C ARG A 3 -13.62 74.53 33.80
N ARG A 4 -13.46 75.47 32.88
CA ARG A 4 -13.51 75.28 31.44
C ARG A 4 -12.18 74.76 30.77
N ASP A 5 -11.06 74.92 31.47
CA ASP A 5 -9.76 74.57 30.90
C ASP A 5 -9.35 73.09 31.18
N PHE A 6 -10.05 72.44 32.14
CA PHE A 6 -9.81 71.06 32.49
C PHE A 6 -10.48 70.05 31.51
N ILE A 7 -11.53 70.53 30.82
CA ILE A 7 -12.25 69.64 29.85
C ILE A 7 -11.61 69.58 28.51
N LYS A 8 -10.76 70.52 28.16
CA LYS A 8 -10.02 70.51 26.87
C LYS A 8 -8.77 69.61 26.85
N PHE A 9 -8.31 69.13 28.01
CA PHE A 9 -7.11 68.25 28.11
C PHE A 9 -7.42 66.75 28.10
N ILE A 10 -8.71 66.36 28.23
CA ILE A 10 -9.13 64.93 28.25
C ILE A 10 -9.57 64.42 26.86
N LEU A 11 -9.75 65.33 25.87
CA LEU A 11 -10.19 64.93 24.52
C LEU A 11 -9.06 64.67 23.48
N GLY A 12 -7.79 64.74 23.94
CA GLY A 12 -6.63 64.60 23.10
C GLY A 12 -5.85 63.27 23.19
N SER A 13 -6.22 62.35 24.09
CA SER A 13 -5.42 61.14 24.36
C SER A 13 -6.15 59.80 24.10
N ALA A 14 -7.20 59.82 23.29
CA ALA A 14 -7.97 58.62 22.98
C ALA A 14 -7.76 58.13 21.55
N ALA A 15 -6.53 58.12 21.04
CA ALA A 15 -6.29 57.61 19.68
C ALA A 15 -4.86 57.11 19.47
N ALA A 16 -4.43 56.13 20.23
CA ALA A 16 -3.33 55.24 19.80
C ALA A 16 -3.28 53.97 20.68
N TRP A 17 -4.38 53.23 20.71
CA TRP A 17 -4.24 51.81 21.06
C TRP A 17 -3.67 51.13 19.85
N PRO A 18 -2.47 50.50 19.95
CA PRO A 18 -2.01 49.67 18.87
C PRO A 18 -2.97 48.51 18.74
N LEU A 19 -3.80 48.52 17.70
CA LEU A 19 -4.47 47.30 17.26
C LEU A 19 -3.36 46.27 17.09
N PRO A 20 -3.39 45.11 17.78
CA PRO A 20 -2.48 44.07 17.49
C PRO A 20 -2.75 43.67 16.02
N LEU A 21 -1.89 44.13 15.09
CA LEU A 21 -1.76 43.47 13.82
C LEU A 21 -1.40 42.03 14.20
N ARG A 22 -2.41 41.15 14.31
CA ARG A 22 -2.23 39.76 14.11
C ARG A 22 -1.74 39.65 12.65
N ALA A 23 -0.43 39.76 12.48
CA ALA A 23 0.21 39.24 11.28
C ALA A 23 -0.36 37.81 11.16
N GLN A 24 -1.24 37.60 10.19
CA GLN A 24 -1.60 36.26 9.78
C GLN A 24 -0.25 35.61 9.41
N GLN A 25 0.32 34.87 10.37
CA GLN A 25 1.40 33.96 10.03
C GLN A 25 0.86 33.18 8.85
N ALA A 26 1.45 33.37 7.68
CA ALA A 26 1.09 32.62 6.50
C ALA A 26 1.02 31.15 6.94
N ALA A 27 -0.16 30.57 6.84
CA ALA A 27 -0.38 29.22 7.32
C ALA A 27 0.71 28.33 6.68
N LYS A 28 1.49 27.65 7.48
CA LYS A 28 2.59 26.82 6.99
C LYS A 28 1.99 25.79 6.01
N VAL A 29 2.43 25.83 4.77
CA VAL A 29 2.10 24.80 3.78
C VAL A 29 3.15 23.70 3.93
N TYR A 30 2.73 22.53 4.39
CA TYR A 30 3.61 21.38 4.50
C TYR A 30 3.83 20.74 3.13
N ARG A 31 5.03 20.27 2.87
CA ARG A 31 5.38 19.59 1.64
C ARG A 31 5.52 18.08 1.87
N ILE A 32 4.73 17.31 1.15
CA ILE A 32 4.71 15.85 1.22
C ILE A 32 5.32 15.31 -0.07
N GLY A 33 6.36 14.49 0.03
CA GLY A 33 6.84 13.73 -1.12
C GLY A 33 6.11 12.39 -1.23
N TYR A 34 5.61 12.04 -2.40
CA TYR A 34 5.00 10.73 -2.67
C TYR A 34 5.85 9.97 -3.68
N LEU A 35 6.51 8.90 -3.25
CA LEU A 35 7.28 7.99 -4.08
C LEU A 35 6.43 6.76 -4.43
N GLY A 36 5.84 6.77 -5.62
CA GLY A 36 5.05 5.67 -6.15
C GLY A 36 5.90 4.66 -6.93
N VAL A 37 5.66 3.38 -6.73
CA VAL A 37 6.44 2.31 -7.37
C VAL A 37 5.94 2.03 -8.79
N THR A 38 4.64 2.15 -9.04
CA THR A 38 4.04 1.98 -10.36
C THR A 38 3.58 3.33 -10.94
N THR A 39 2.37 3.47 -11.48
CA THR A 39 1.85 4.73 -12.02
C THR A 39 0.79 5.33 -11.09
N HIS A 40 0.49 6.62 -11.28
CA HIS A 40 -0.60 7.28 -10.56
C HIS A 40 -1.96 6.61 -10.84
N ALA A 41 -2.22 6.29 -12.10
CA ALA A 41 -3.49 5.71 -12.54
C ALA A 41 -3.80 4.37 -11.86
N GLU A 42 -2.77 3.56 -11.61
CA GLU A 42 -2.90 2.25 -10.96
C GLU A 42 -3.16 2.34 -9.45
N TYR A 43 -2.90 3.50 -8.84
CA TYR A 43 -3.10 3.74 -7.41
C TYR A 43 -4.09 4.88 -7.10
N THR A 44 -4.93 5.25 -8.07
CA THR A 44 -5.89 6.36 -7.91
C THR A 44 -6.78 6.18 -6.68
N ARG A 45 -7.35 4.98 -6.50
CA ARG A 45 -8.24 4.67 -5.36
C ARG A 45 -7.52 4.76 -4.01
N GLU A 46 -6.30 4.26 -3.95
CA GLU A 46 -5.47 4.29 -2.75
C GLU A 46 -4.99 5.71 -2.43
N ILE A 47 -4.60 6.49 -3.44
CA ILE A 47 -4.22 7.90 -3.27
C ILE A 47 -5.44 8.71 -2.77
N GLU A 48 -6.63 8.45 -3.32
CA GLU A 48 -7.87 9.07 -2.83
C GLU A 48 -8.16 8.71 -1.37
N ALA A 49 -7.89 7.46 -0.95
CA ALA A 49 -8.02 7.03 0.45
C ALA A 49 -7.09 7.84 1.36
N LEU A 50 -5.81 8.00 0.98
CA LEU A 50 -4.85 8.85 1.70
C LEU A 50 -5.34 10.29 1.80
N LEU A 51 -5.76 10.89 0.67
CA LEU A 51 -6.28 12.26 0.65
C LEU A 51 -7.55 12.43 1.49
N ASN A 52 -8.42 11.41 1.52
CA ASN A 52 -9.59 11.38 2.40
C ASN A 52 -9.19 11.37 3.87
N GLY A 53 -8.22 10.54 4.25
CA GLY A 53 -7.69 10.51 5.61
C GLY A 53 -7.06 11.85 6.01
N LEU A 54 -6.27 12.44 5.13
CA LEU A 54 -5.66 13.77 5.36
C LEU A 54 -6.72 14.85 5.52
N ARG A 55 -7.78 14.86 4.68
CA ARG A 55 -8.90 15.82 4.79
C ARG A 55 -9.64 15.71 6.12
N GLN A 56 -9.87 14.51 6.64
CA GLN A 56 -10.50 14.32 7.95
C GLN A 56 -9.66 14.89 9.10
N LEU A 57 -8.34 14.98 8.91
CA LEU A 57 -7.40 15.57 9.87
C LEU A 57 -7.15 17.06 9.63
N GLY A 58 -7.86 17.67 8.67
CA GLY A 58 -7.78 19.10 8.36
C GLY A 58 -6.69 19.47 7.36
N TYR A 59 -6.11 18.50 6.64
CA TYR A 59 -5.12 18.76 5.59
C TYR A 59 -5.78 18.70 4.22
N GLU A 60 -5.61 19.77 3.43
CA GLU A 60 -6.14 19.86 2.08
C GLU A 60 -5.04 20.27 1.10
N GLU A 61 -4.88 19.48 0.03
CA GLU A 61 -3.93 19.77 -1.04
C GLU A 61 -4.26 21.11 -1.71
N GLY A 62 -3.24 21.93 -1.92
CA GLY A 62 -3.39 23.29 -2.45
C GLY A 62 -3.79 24.36 -1.41
N LYS A 63 -4.11 23.96 -0.15
CA LYS A 63 -4.40 24.92 0.95
C LYS A 63 -3.28 24.95 1.98
N ASN A 64 -3.08 23.85 2.68
CA ASN A 64 -2.10 23.75 3.78
C ASN A 64 -1.14 22.57 3.62
N ILE A 65 -1.32 21.75 2.59
CA ILE A 65 -0.35 20.77 2.11
C ILE A 65 -0.13 20.92 0.60
N ALA A 66 1.07 20.56 0.15
CA ALA A 66 1.44 20.36 -1.26
C ALA A 66 2.06 18.98 -1.39
N ILE A 67 1.68 18.20 -2.40
CA ILE A 67 2.19 16.85 -2.61
C ILE A 67 3.01 16.80 -3.91
N ASP A 68 4.29 16.47 -3.75
CA ASP A 68 5.21 16.27 -4.86
C ASP A 68 5.23 14.77 -5.24
N TYR A 69 4.59 14.42 -6.35
CA TYR A 69 4.50 13.03 -6.81
C TYR A 69 5.67 12.64 -7.71
N ARG A 70 6.26 11.46 -7.47
CA ARG A 70 7.20 10.78 -8.36
C ARG A 70 6.81 9.33 -8.51
N PHE A 71 6.76 8.84 -9.75
CA PHE A 71 6.35 7.47 -10.05
C PHE A 71 7.41 6.73 -10.88
N ALA A 72 7.81 5.56 -10.40
CA ALA A 72 8.81 4.71 -11.05
C ALA A 72 8.26 3.96 -12.28
N LYS A 73 6.93 3.88 -12.43
CA LYS A 73 6.23 3.21 -13.53
C LYS A 73 6.59 1.72 -13.66
N GLY A 74 6.77 1.04 -12.52
CA GLY A 74 7.13 -0.37 -12.45
C GLY A 74 8.62 -0.67 -12.60
N ASP A 75 9.43 0.31 -12.96
CA ASP A 75 10.89 0.19 -13.05
C ASP A 75 11.54 0.54 -11.70
N TYR A 76 11.89 -0.48 -10.92
CA TYR A 76 12.42 -0.31 -9.57
C TYR A 76 13.82 0.31 -9.55
N GLU A 77 14.59 0.23 -10.64
CA GLU A 77 15.90 0.86 -10.76
C GLU A 77 15.81 2.40 -10.75
N ARG A 78 14.65 2.95 -11.05
CA ARG A 78 14.41 4.41 -11.00
C ARG A 78 14.13 4.93 -9.60
N LEU A 79 13.72 4.06 -8.66
CA LEU A 79 13.31 4.48 -7.31
C LEU A 79 14.38 5.29 -6.55
N PRO A 80 15.69 4.93 -6.56
CA PRO A 80 16.69 5.71 -5.85
C PRO A 80 16.82 7.16 -6.37
N ALA A 81 16.83 7.36 -7.68
CA ALA A 81 16.92 8.69 -8.29
C ALA A 81 15.69 9.53 -7.96
N LEU A 82 14.48 8.97 -8.08
CA LEU A 82 13.23 9.66 -7.77
C LEU A 82 13.11 10.00 -6.28
N ALA A 83 13.58 9.13 -5.39
CA ALA A 83 13.66 9.42 -3.96
C ALA A 83 14.61 10.59 -3.66
N ALA A 84 15.78 10.62 -4.32
CA ALA A 84 16.74 11.72 -4.17
C ALA A 84 16.17 13.06 -4.69
N GLU A 85 15.41 13.08 -5.80
CA GLU A 85 14.71 14.26 -6.28
C GLU A 85 13.71 14.80 -5.23
N LEU A 86 12.91 13.92 -4.62
CA LEU A 86 11.98 14.31 -3.56
C LEU A 86 12.70 14.88 -2.34
N VAL A 87 13.79 14.26 -1.92
CA VAL A 87 14.63 14.78 -0.82
C VAL A 87 15.18 16.18 -1.16
N ALA A 88 15.64 16.40 -2.38
CA ALA A 88 16.17 17.69 -2.83
C ALA A 88 15.08 18.78 -2.89
N SER A 89 13.80 18.43 -3.05
CA SER A 89 12.70 19.40 -3.06
C SER A 89 12.26 19.88 -1.67
N LYS A 90 13.01 19.54 -0.60
CA LYS A 90 12.80 20.00 0.79
C LYS A 90 11.40 19.67 1.32
N ILE A 91 11.01 18.43 1.17
CA ILE A 91 9.76 17.89 1.72
C ILE A 91 9.84 17.76 3.26
N ASP A 92 8.70 17.89 3.95
CA ASP A 92 8.58 17.68 5.40
C ASP A 92 8.43 16.18 5.75
N VAL A 93 7.86 15.37 4.85
CA VAL A 93 7.67 13.92 5.01
C VAL A 93 7.69 13.22 3.65
N LEU A 94 8.28 12.04 3.60
CA LEU A 94 8.33 11.17 2.41
C LEU A 94 7.39 9.98 2.59
N LEU A 95 6.40 9.86 1.73
CA LEU A 95 5.47 8.72 1.68
C LEU A 95 5.91 7.75 0.59
N THR A 96 5.83 6.48 0.88
CA THR A 96 6.07 5.43 -0.11
C THR A 96 5.31 4.15 0.24
N HIS A 97 5.29 3.20 -0.66
CA HIS A 97 4.71 1.88 -0.43
C HIS A 97 5.65 0.78 -0.93
N SER A 98 5.38 -0.45 -0.51
CA SER A 98 6.17 -1.64 -0.81
C SER A 98 7.61 -1.61 -0.26
N THR A 99 8.25 -2.77 -0.22
CA THR A 99 9.64 -2.90 0.27
C THR A 99 10.66 -2.24 -0.66
N PRO A 100 10.56 -2.32 -2.02
CA PRO A 100 11.44 -1.56 -2.90
C PRO A 100 11.38 -0.05 -2.68
N GLY A 101 10.18 0.52 -2.57
CA GLY A 101 10.00 1.95 -2.30
C GLY A 101 10.56 2.37 -0.94
N ALA A 102 10.26 1.60 0.11
CA ALA A 102 10.78 1.85 1.47
C ALA A 102 12.32 1.79 1.53
N ARG A 103 12.94 0.84 0.81
CA ARG A 103 14.39 0.72 0.71
C ARG A 103 15.01 1.93 0.02
N ALA A 104 14.48 2.35 -1.12
CA ALA A 104 14.96 3.52 -1.85
C ALA A 104 14.81 4.82 -1.03
N ALA A 105 13.67 5.01 -0.38
CA ALA A 105 13.45 6.14 0.53
C ALA A 105 14.46 6.15 1.68
N ARG A 106 14.70 5.00 2.32
CA ARG A 106 15.65 4.86 3.45
C ARG A 106 17.09 5.10 3.04
N GLN A 107 17.47 4.76 1.81
CA GLN A 107 18.80 5.01 1.25
C GLN A 107 19.01 6.49 0.90
N SER A 108 17.96 7.22 0.53
CA SER A 108 18.06 8.61 0.10
C SER A 108 18.12 9.61 1.25
N THR A 109 17.64 9.28 2.45
CA THR A 109 17.66 10.17 3.61
C THR A 109 17.65 9.40 4.93
N SER A 110 18.40 9.94 5.91
CA SER A 110 18.33 9.53 7.32
C SER A 110 17.66 10.57 8.22
N ILE A 111 17.24 11.72 7.66
CA ILE A 111 16.75 12.88 8.41
C ILE A 111 15.25 13.08 8.14
N ILE A 112 14.83 13.14 6.85
CA ILE A 112 13.44 13.36 6.51
C ILE A 112 12.60 12.17 6.98
N PRO A 113 11.50 12.38 7.72
CA PRO A 113 10.57 11.34 8.10
C PRO A 113 10.07 10.55 6.91
N ILE A 114 10.05 9.22 7.02
CA ILE A 114 9.54 8.30 6.01
C ILE A 114 8.34 7.58 6.59
N VAL A 115 7.20 7.64 5.90
CA VAL A 115 6.02 6.85 6.23
C VAL A 115 5.75 5.85 5.13
N VAL A 116 5.77 4.57 5.49
CA VAL A 116 5.48 3.47 4.59
C VAL A 116 3.99 3.13 4.69
N MET A 117 3.25 3.28 3.59
CA MET A 117 1.79 3.08 3.57
C MET A 117 1.39 1.60 3.59
N ALA A 118 2.17 0.76 2.95
CA ALA A 118 2.05 -0.70 2.99
C ALA A 118 3.35 -1.32 2.52
N ALA A 119 3.96 -2.14 3.35
CA ALA A 119 5.11 -2.95 2.95
C ALA A 119 4.96 -4.37 3.51
N ALA A 120 5.74 -5.29 2.94
CA ALA A 120 6.01 -6.57 3.56
C ALA A 120 6.71 -6.35 4.91
N ASP A 121 7.03 -7.42 5.62
CA ASP A 121 7.71 -7.34 6.90
C ASP A 121 8.96 -6.43 6.87
N LEU A 122 8.83 -5.26 7.48
CA LEU A 122 9.88 -4.24 7.55
C LEU A 122 11.05 -4.66 8.45
N VAL A 123 10.82 -5.59 9.39
CA VAL A 123 11.85 -6.15 10.28
C VAL A 123 12.69 -7.17 9.52
N SER A 124 12.09 -8.16 8.90
CA SER A 124 12.82 -9.18 8.13
C SER A 124 13.56 -8.61 6.93
N SER A 125 13.08 -7.50 6.36
CA SER A 125 13.75 -6.77 5.28
C SER A 125 14.93 -5.91 5.76
N GLY A 126 15.19 -5.84 7.08
CA GLY A 126 16.26 -5.05 7.69
C GLY A 126 16.04 -3.54 7.64
N LEU A 127 14.83 -3.07 7.38
CA LEU A 127 14.51 -1.64 7.31
C LEU A 127 14.32 -1.03 8.69
N VAL A 128 13.83 -1.81 9.65
CA VAL A 128 13.67 -1.40 11.05
C VAL A 128 14.08 -2.53 12.00
N PRO A 129 14.56 -2.24 13.22
CA PRO A 129 14.94 -3.26 14.19
C PRO A 129 13.75 -3.97 14.83
N SER A 130 12.61 -3.30 15.01
CA SER A 130 11.37 -3.90 15.54
C SER A 130 10.15 -3.05 15.18
N ILE A 131 8.97 -3.66 15.21
CA ILE A 131 7.69 -2.98 14.96
C ILE A 131 7.37 -1.98 16.08
N ALA A 132 7.58 -2.39 17.35
CA ALA A 132 7.26 -1.56 18.52
C ALA A 132 8.18 -0.34 18.66
N ARG A 133 9.43 -0.47 18.20
CA ARG A 133 10.44 0.60 18.26
C ARG A 133 11.20 0.62 16.93
N PRO A 134 10.66 1.28 15.90
CA PRO A 134 11.25 1.24 14.56
C PRO A 134 12.63 1.88 14.51
N GLY A 135 12.90 2.85 15.38
CA GLY A 135 14.17 3.58 15.39
C GLY A 135 14.40 4.39 14.10
N GLY A 136 15.34 5.31 14.11
CA GLY A 136 15.64 6.10 12.92
C GLY A 136 14.48 6.97 12.44
N ASN A 137 14.37 7.16 11.12
CA ASN A 137 13.42 8.08 10.49
C ASN A 137 12.27 7.39 9.73
N LEU A 138 12.09 6.07 9.86
CA LEU A 138 11.06 5.32 9.16
C LEU A 138 10.02 4.75 10.13
N THR A 139 8.74 4.91 9.78
CA THR A 139 7.57 4.31 10.43
C THR A 139 6.49 4.01 9.40
N GLY A 140 5.29 3.60 9.82
CA GLY A 140 4.13 3.40 8.94
C GLY A 140 3.40 2.09 9.17
N LEU A 141 2.95 1.47 8.09
CA LEU A 141 2.13 0.27 8.12
C LEU A 141 2.80 -0.90 7.37
N THR A 142 2.60 -2.09 7.93
CA THR A 142 3.03 -3.35 7.33
C THR A 142 1.86 -4.34 7.32
N PHE A 143 2.00 -5.44 6.59
CA PHE A 143 1.00 -6.50 6.56
C PHE A 143 1.69 -7.88 6.60
N PHE A 144 0.92 -8.89 6.95
CA PHE A 144 1.39 -10.27 7.08
C PHE A 144 1.63 -10.91 5.71
N PHE A 145 2.63 -10.41 5.01
CA PHE A 145 2.90 -10.68 3.61
C PHE A 145 3.10 -12.17 3.29
N ALA A 146 4.00 -12.83 4.02
CA ALA A 146 4.31 -14.24 3.80
C ALA A 146 3.12 -15.13 4.18
N GLU A 147 2.41 -14.77 5.25
CA GLU A 147 1.22 -15.46 5.74
C GLU A 147 0.05 -15.34 4.75
N ILE A 148 -0.18 -14.15 4.19
CA ILE A 148 -1.21 -13.95 3.15
C ILE A 148 -0.92 -14.82 1.93
N CYS A 149 0.32 -14.81 1.43
CA CYS A 149 0.71 -15.64 0.29
C CYS A 149 0.53 -17.14 0.58
N ALA A 150 0.90 -17.59 1.77
CA ALA A 150 0.70 -18.97 2.21
C ALA A 150 -0.79 -19.31 2.35
N LYS A 151 -1.58 -18.40 2.93
CA LYS A 151 -3.04 -18.58 3.14
C LYS A 151 -3.80 -18.67 1.82
N ARG A 152 -3.38 -17.95 0.79
CA ARG A 152 -3.95 -18.09 -0.57
C ARG A 152 -3.82 -19.51 -1.10
N LEU A 153 -2.70 -20.22 -0.83
CA LEU A 153 -2.56 -21.62 -1.23
C LEU A 153 -3.53 -22.54 -0.50
N GLU A 154 -3.76 -22.31 0.80
CA GLU A 154 -4.75 -23.06 1.58
C GLU A 154 -6.16 -22.85 1.03
N LEU A 155 -6.54 -21.59 0.83
CA LEU A 155 -7.87 -21.21 0.35
C LEU A 155 -8.16 -21.75 -1.07
N ILE A 156 -7.21 -21.62 -2.00
CA ILE A 156 -7.40 -22.13 -3.36
C ILE A 156 -7.42 -23.66 -3.40
N LYS A 157 -6.65 -24.31 -2.53
CA LYS A 157 -6.68 -25.77 -2.38
C LYS A 157 -8.00 -26.26 -1.78
N GLU A 158 -8.59 -25.51 -0.86
CA GLU A 158 -9.91 -25.79 -0.31
C GLU A 158 -11.01 -25.64 -1.39
N ALA A 159 -10.94 -24.58 -2.21
CA ALA A 159 -11.87 -24.36 -3.33
C ALA A 159 -11.69 -25.37 -4.47
N VAL A 160 -10.47 -25.87 -4.69
CA VAL A 160 -10.11 -26.82 -5.76
C VAL A 160 -9.34 -27.99 -5.15
N PRO A 161 -10.03 -28.93 -4.43
CA PRO A 161 -9.36 -30.00 -3.67
C PRO A 161 -8.47 -30.92 -4.50
N GLY A 162 -8.82 -31.11 -5.78
CA GLY A 162 -8.04 -31.92 -6.75
C GLY A 162 -6.73 -31.28 -7.24
N ALA A 163 -6.51 -29.98 -6.99
CA ALA A 163 -5.31 -29.29 -7.47
C ALA A 163 -4.05 -29.79 -6.74
N THR A 164 -3.13 -30.40 -7.49
CA THR A 164 -1.83 -30.88 -7.00
C THR A 164 -0.66 -30.08 -7.57
N ARG A 165 -0.89 -29.20 -8.55
CA ARG A 165 0.11 -28.29 -9.15
C ARG A 165 -0.40 -26.85 -9.10
N LEU A 166 0.23 -26.05 -8.23
CA LEU A 166 -0.14 -24.68 -7.95
C LEU A 166 0.89 -23.73 -8.58
N GLY A 167 0.45 -22.88 -9.49
CA GLY A 167 1.26 -21.87 -10.14
C GLY A 167 1.41 -20.60 -9.28
N VAL A 168 2.60 -20.03 -9.34
CA VAL A 168 2.88 -18.77 -8.62
C VAL A 168 3.70 -17.84 -9.50
N PHE A 169 3.19 -16.65 -9.76
CA PHE A 169 3.98 -15.57 -10.35
C PHE A 169 4.82 -14.87 -9.28
N VAL A 170 6.07 -14.61 -9.63
CA VAL A 170 7.06 -14.00 -8.74
C VAL A 170 7.80 -12.89 -9.48
N ASN A 171 7.86 -11.71 -8.90
CA ASN A 171 8.79 -10.68 -9.36
C ASN A 171 10.13 -10.82 -8.60
N PRO A 172 11.20 -11.30 -9.23
CA PRO A 172 12.49 -11.50 -8.56
C PRO A 172 13.19 -10.19 -8.18
N ALA A 173 12.76 -9.05 -8.72
CA ALA A 173 13.27 -7.72 -8.34
C ALA A 173 12.74 -7.27 -6.97
N ASN A 174 11.67 -7.90 -6.45
CA ASN A 174 11.14 -7.60 -5.12
C ASN A 174 11.90 -8.39 -4.05
N PRO A 175 12.66 -7.71 -3.15
CA PRO A 175 13.47 -8.38 -2.14
C PRO A 175 12.67 -9.15 -1.09
N SER A 176 11.36 -8.86 -0.94
CA SER A 176 10.48 -9.57 -0.01
C SER A 176 9.97 -10.91 -0.56
N GLY A 177 10.13 -11.16 -1.85
CA GLY A 177 9.57 -12.33 -2.52
C GLY A 177 10.09 -13.67 -1.98
N GLU A 178 11.35 -13.74 -1.58
CA GLU A 178 11.96 -14.99 -1.10
C GLU A 178 11.38 -15.48 0.23
N ALA A 179 11.08 -14.56 1.17
CA ALA A 179 10.44 -14.91 2.43
C ALA A 179 9.04 -15.50 2.20
N ALA A 180 8.24 -14.87 1.33
CA ALA A 180 6.92 -15.37 0.95
C ALA A 180 7.02 -16.72 0.23
N LEU A 181 7.95 -16.86 -0.72
CA LEU A 181 8.14 -18.10 -1.45
C LEU A 181 8.54 -19.26 -0.52
N THR A 182 9.37 -18.99 0.49
CA THR A 182 9.75 -19.98 1.52
C THR A 182 8.52 -20.42 2.33
N ALA A 183 7.67 -19.50 2.75
CA ALA A 183 6.42 -19.82 3.45
C ALA A 183 5.48 -20.63 2.54
N MET A 184 5.29 -20.20 1.29
CA MET A 184 4.45 -20.89 0.31
C MET A 184 4.95 -22.31 0.00
N ARG A 185 6.27 -22.52 -0.15
CA ARG A 185 6.85 -23.87 -0.35
C ARG A 185 6.56 -24.80 0.84
N ARG A 186 6.62 -24.27 2.06
CA ARG A 186 6.27 -25.06 3.27
C ARG A 186 4.79 -25.43 3.24
N THR A 187 3.90 -24.48 2.97
CA THR A 187 2.46 -24.71 2.90
C THR A 187 2.10 -25.66 1.75
N ALA A 188 2.67 -25.51 0.54
CA ALA A 188 2.43 -26.42 -0.57
C ALA A 188 2.78 -27.86 -0.22
N ARG A 189 3.90 -28.09 0.49
CA ARG A 189 4.28 -29.43 0.98
C ARG A 189 3.24 -30.01 1.95
N SER A 190 2.74 -29.21 2.90
CA SER A 190 1.69 -29.68 3.84
C SER A 190 0.38 -30.01 3.13
N LEU A 191 0.07 -29.31 2.03
CA LEU A 191 -1.08 -29.52 1.16
C LEU A 191 -0.89 -30.66 0.14
N ARG A 192 0.28 -31.31 0.12
CA ARG A 192 0.68 -32.31 -0.87
C ARG A 192 0.54 -31.80 -2.30
N ALA A 193 0.96 -30.57 -2.53
CA ALA A 193 0.94 -29.92 -3.84
C ALA A 193 2.35 -29.48 -4.27
N GLU A 194 2.62 -29.57 -5.56
CA GLU A 194 3.80 -29.01 -6.19
C GLU A 194 3.60 -27.51 -6.41
N LEU A 195 4.60 -26.68 -6.07
CA LEU A 195 4.60 -25.26 -6.32
C LEU A 195 5.42 -24.94 -7.57
N LEU A 196 4.75 -24.49 -8.62
CA LEU A 196 5.37 -24.12 -9.91
C LEU A 196 5.55 -22.61 -9.96
N THR A 197 6.79 -22.14 -9.81
CA THR A 197 7.09 -20.70 -9.85
C THR A 197 7.52 -20.25 -11.25
N VAL A 198 7.05 -19.07 -11.66
CA VAL A 198 7.47 -18.40 -12.89
C VAL A 198 7.76 -16.94 -12.60
N ASN A 199 8.90 -16.46 -13.09
CA ASN A 199 9.32 -15.08 -12.95
C ASN A 199 8.55 -14.17 -13.90
N VAL A 200 8.08 -13.02 -13.37
CA VAL A 200 7.43 -11.94 -14.11
C VAL A 200 8.14 -10.65 -13.69
N ARG A 201 8.93 -10.06 -14.56
CA ARG A 201 9.72 -8.85 -14.32
C ARG A 201 9.11 -7.62 -14.96
N ALA A 202 8.29 -7.83 -16.00
CA ALA A 202 7.58 -6.80 -16.74
C ALA A 202 6.18 -7.28 -17.12
N VAL A 203 5.32 -6.35 -17.52
CA VAL A 203 3.93 -6.68 -17.95
C VAL A 203 3.95 -7.65 -19.15
N ASP A 204 4.90 -7.47 -20.06
CA ASP A 204 5.04 -8.30 -21.26
C ASP A 204 5.40 -9.76 -20.95
N ASP A 205 5.95 -10.05 -19.78
CA ASP A 205 6.27 -11.42 -19.36
C ASP A 205 4.99 -12.23 -19.01
N ILE A 206 3.88 -11.58 -18.69
CA ILE A 206 2.68 -12.22 -18.13
C ILE A 206 2.13 -13.29 -19.07
N ALA A 207 1.99 -12.97 -20.35
CA ALA A 207 1.45 -13.92 -21.33
C ALA A 207 2.34 -15.17 -21.48
N GLY A 208 3.66 -14.98 -21.54
CA GLY A 208 4.64 -16.08 -21.59
C GLY A 208 4.64 -16.92 -20.30
N ALA A 209 4.46 -16.27 -19.14
CA ALA A 209 4.34 -16.95 -17.85
C ALA A 209 3.09 -17.85 -17.78
N PHE A 210 1.94 -17.41 -18.32
CA PHE A 210 0.75 -18.25 -18.47
C PHE A 210 1.01 -19.47 -19.34
N ALA A 211 1.61 -19.28 -20.53
CA ALA A 211 1.92 -20.38 -21.43
C ALA A 211 2.83 -21.43 -20.75
N MET A 212 3.83 -20.97 -20.00
CA MET A 212 4.73 -21.86 -19.25
C MET A 212 3.99 -22.63 -18.15
N LEU A 213 3.13 -22.01 -17.36
CA LEU A 213 2.35 -22.70 -16.33
C LEU A 213 1.36 -23.68 -16.93
N THR A 214 0.67 -23.30 -18.00
CA THR A 214 -0.30 -24.16 -18.70
C THR A 214 0.38 -25.40 -19.27
N SER A 215 1.54 -25.28 -19.93
CA SER A 215 2.31 -26.40 -20.47
C SER A 215 2.79 -27.39 -19.39
N ARG A 216 2.97 -26.90 -18.16
CA ARG A 216 3.33 -27.73 -16.99
C ARG A 216 2.12 -28.31 -16.26
N GLY A 217 0.91 -28.08 -16.78
CA GLY A 217 -0.34 -28.60 -16.23
C GLY A 217 -0.71 -28.02 -14.88
N THR A 218 -0.47 -26.73 -14.69
CA THR A 218 -0.93 -25.96 -13.52
C THR A 218 -2.46 -26.03 -13.39
N GLN A 219 -2.97 -26.20 -12.19
CA GLN A 219 -4.38 -26.43 -11.91
C GLN A 219 -5.02 -25.28 -11.09
N ALA A 220 -4.21 -24.42 -10.47
CA ALA A 220 -4.64 -23.18 -9.85
C ALA A 220 -3.48 -22.18 -9.81
N LEU A 221 -3.79 -20.89 -9.79
CA LEU A 221 -2.83 -19.80 -9.88
C LEU A 221 -2.95 -18.83 -8.71
N THR A 222 -1.83 -18.35 -8.23
CA THR A 222 -1.73 -17.15 -7.41
C THR A 222 -0.44 -16.39 -7.77
N PHE A 223 -0.16 -15.31 -7.04
CA PHE A 223 1.09 -14.57 -7.18
C PHE A 223 1.61 -14.13 -5.80
N ILE A 224 2.91 -13.91 -5.71
CA ILE A 224 3.49 -13.21 -4.57
C ILE A 224 3.20 -11.72 -4.74
N GLU A 225 2.62 -11.09 -3.72
CA GLU A 225 2.25 -9.67 -3.79
C GLU A 225 3.47 -8.81 -4.13
N ASP A 226 3.32 -8.05 -5.20
CA ASP A 226 4.35 -7.20 -5.77
C ASP A 226 3.64 -6.05 -6.50
N PRO A 227 4.11 -4.80 -6.42
CA PRO A 227 3.44 -3.68 -7.10
C PRO A 227 3.14 -3.91 -8.58
N LEU A 228 4.07 -4.52 -9.32
CA LEU A 228 3.85 -4.86 -10.74
C LEU A 228 2.69 -5.85 -10.90
N LEU A 229 2.68 -6.94 -10.12
CA LEU A 229 1.66 -7.98 -10.20
C LEU A 229 0.31 -7.50 -9.71
N ILE A 230 0.28 -6.74 -8.60
CA ILE A 230 -0.92 -6.12 -8.04
C ILE A 230 -1.58 -5.17 -9.04
N SER A 231 -0.82 -4.27 -9.65
CA SER A 231 -1.35 -3.32 -10.66
C SER A 231 -1.91 -4.03 -11.89
N ASN A 232 -1.43 -5.23 -12.19
CA ASN A 232 -1.87 -6.02 -13.33
C ASN A 232 -2.81 -7.17 -12.96
N THR A 233 -3.29 -7.25 -11.70
CA THR A 233 -4.15 -8.35 -11.27
C THR A 233 -5.42 -8.49 -12.13
N PRO A 234 -6.12 -7.41 -12.56
CA PRO A 234 -7.27 -7.54 -13.45
C PRO A 234 -6.90 -8.22 -14.78
N HIS A 235 -5.77 -7.86 -15.38
CA HIS A 235 -5.29 -8.49 -16.62
C HIS A 235 -4.92 -9.96 -16.41
N ILE A 236 -4.22 -10.28 -15.31
CA ILE A 236 -3.86 -11.65 -14.92
C ILE A 236 -5.15 -12.48 -14.71
N ALA A 237 -6.17 -11.93 -14.05
CA ALA A 237 -7.45 -12.61 -13.82
C ALA A 237 -8.20 -12.91 -15.13
N GLN A 238 -8.20 -11.99 -16.08
CA GLN A 238 -8.78 -12.20 -17.41
C GLN A 238 -8.07 -13.35 -18.15
N LEU A 239 -6.75 -13.36 -18.14
CA LEU A 239 -5.96 -14.45 -18.75
C LEU A 239 -6.20 -15.78 -18.01
N ALA A 240 -6.32 -15.78 -16.69
CA ALA A 240 -6.66 -16.98 -15.92
C ALA A 240 -8.02 -17.54 -16.33
N THR A 241 -9.02 -16.67 -16.48
CA THR A 241 -10.38 -17.05 -16.94
C THR A 241 -10.35 -17.63 -18.37
N GLN A 242 -9.63 -17.00 -19.30
CA GLN A 242 -9.46 -17.49 -20.67
C GLN A 242 -8.82 -18.87 -20.73
N ASN A 243 -7.87 -19.15 -19.83
CA ASN A 243 -7.20 -20.43 -19.70
C ASN A 243 -7.92 -21.43 -18.79
N ARG A 244 -9.14 -21.11 -18.32
CA ARG A 244 -9.89 -21.93 -17.35
C ARG A 244 -9.10 -22.29 -16.10
N LEU A 245 -8.23 -21.40 -15.65
CA LEU A 245 -7.34 -21.61 -14.51
C LEU A 245 -7.90 -20.89 -13.28
N PRO A 246 -8.38 -21.61 -12.26
CA PRO A 246 -8.79 -20.99 -11.01
C PRO A 246 -7.67 -20.12 -10.42
N MET A 247 -7.97 -18.87 -10.08
CA MET A 247 -7.00 -17.92 -9.57
C MET A 247 -7.47 -17.33 -8.24
N ILE A 248 -6.52 -17.16 -7.30
CA ILE A 248 -6.73 -16.35 -6.10
C ILE A 248 -5.73 -15.20 -6.09
N GLY A 249 -6.23 -14.00 -5.85
CA GLY A 249 -5.44 -12.77 -5.83
C GLY A 249 -5.95 -11.76 -4.82
N ASP A 250 -6.12 -10.52 -5.28
CA ASP A 250 -6.70 -9.39 -4.54
C ASP A 250 -8.11 -9.05 -5.06
N LYS A 251 -8.77 -8.08 -4.41
CA LYS A 251 -10.14 -7.67 -4.76
C LYS A 251 -10.30 -7.25 -6.22
N PRO A 252 -9.46 -6.37 -6.80
CA PRO A 252 -9.55 -6.03 -8.23
C PRO A 252 -9.47 -7.26 -9.15
N GLY A 253 -8.68 -8.26 -8.77
CA GLY A 253 -8.62 -9.53 -9.50
C GLY A 253 -9.92 -10.32 -9.44
N ALA A 254 -10.54 -10.43 -8.27
CA ALA A 254 -11.82 -11.11 -8.11
C ALA A 254 -12.94 -10.41 -8.91
N GLU A 255 -12.99 -9.08 -8.88
CA GLU A 255 -13.91 -8.27 -9.68
C GLU A 255 -13.68 -8.46 -11.19
N ALA A 256 -12.45 -8.68 -11.63
CA ALA A 256 -12.08 -8.92 -13.02
C ALA A 256 -12.18 -10.39 -13.48
N GLY A 257 -12.62 -11.31 -12.61
CA GLY A 257 -12.89 -12.70 -12.95
C GLY A 257 -11.98 -13.74 -12.29
N ALA A 258 -11.08 -13.39 -11.37
CA ALA A 258 -10.44 -14.40 -10.54
C ALA A 258 -11.47 -15.13 -9.68
N LEU A 259 -11.22 -16.40 -9.36
CA LEU A 259 -12.13 -17.21 -8.55
C LEU A 259 -12.29 -16.65 -7.15
N MET A 260 -11.20 -16.15 -6.58
CA MET A 260 -11.17 -15.66 -5.20
C MET A 260 -10.19 -14.51 -5.04
N ALA A 261 -10.38 -13.74 -3.97
CA ALA A 261 -9.38 -12.83 -3.43
C ALA A 261 -9.16 -13.10 -1.93
N TYR A 262 -7.91 -12.94 -1.47
CA TYR A 262 -7.57 -12.83 -0.06
C TYR A 262 -6.41 -11.85 0.09
N ALA A 263 -6.68 -10.68 0.65
CA ALA A 263 -5.70 -9.60 0.75
C ALA A 263 -6.00 -8.68 1.93
N ALA A 264 -4.99 -7.89 2.33
CA ALA A 264 -5.22 -6.75 3.22
C ALA A 264 -6.03 -5.67 2.49
N ASP A 265 -6.92 -5.00 3.22
CA ASP A 265 -7.66 -3.85 2.70
C ASP A 265 -6.69 -2.67 2.48
N ARG A 266 -6.29 -2.47 1.21
CA ARG A 266 -5.34 -1.40 0.85
C ARG A 266 -5.94 -0.02 1.02
N TYR A 267 -7.25 0.15 0.83
CA TYR A 267 -7.91 1.43 1.07
C TYR A 267 -7.74 1.85 2.54
N ASP A 268 -7.97 0.93 3.47
CA ASP A 268 -7.77 1.18 4.91
C ASP A 268 -6.31 1.55 5.24
N LEU A 269 -5.34 0.83 4.67
CA LEU A 269 -3.92 1.11 4.89
C LEU A 269 -3.52 2.53 4.45
N TRP A 270 -3.92 2.96 3.25
CA TRP A 270 -3.62 4.31 2.75
C TRP A 270 -4.37 5.39 3.54
N PHE A 271 -5.63 5.14 3.88
CA PHE A 271 -6.42 6.03 4.72
C PHE A 271 -5.76 6.25 6.10
N ARG A 272 -5.34 5.18 6.76
CA ARG A 272 -4.68 5.21 8.06
C ARG A 272 -3.30 5.86 8.04
N THR A 273 -2.63 5.86 6.88
CA THR A 273 -1.35 6.56 6.72
C THR A 273 -1.43 8.04 7.08
N ALA A 274 -2.58 8.68 6.86
CA ALA A 274 -2.82 10.07 7.23
C ALA A 274 -2.58 10.35 8.73
N PHE A 275 -2.85 9.37 9.61
CA PHE A 275 -2.57 9.49 11.04
C PHE A 275 -1.07 9.66 11.32
N PHE A 276 -0.23 8.89 10.64
CA PHE A 276 1.23 9.00 10.80
C PHE A 276 1.74 10.34 10.28
N VAL A 277 1.21 10.78 9.12
CA VAL A 277 1.52 12.10 8.55
C VAL A 277 1.17 13.20 9.54
N ASP A 278 -0.05 13.20 10.09
CA ASP A 278 -0.52 14.18 11.08
C ASP A 278 0.42 14.25 12.30
N LYS A 279 0.75 13.10 12.88
CA LYS A 279 1.65 13.03 14.04
C LYS A 279 3.03 13.62 13.73
N ILE A 280 3.58 13.29 12.56
CA ILE A 280 4.90 13.79 12.12
C ILE A 280 4.86 15.29 11.86
N LEU A 281 3.84 15.80 11.17
CA LEU A 281 3.70 17.23 10.89
C LEU A 281 3.47 18.07 12.17
N LYS A 282 2.93 17.43 13.23
CA LYS A 282 2.80 17.99 14.58
C LYS A 282 4.06 17.83 15.45
N GLY A 283 5.13 17.26 14.91
CA GLY A 283 6.45 17.19 15.55
C GLY A 283 6.82 15.86 16.21
N THR A 284 5.96 14.83 16.14
CA THR A 284 6.31 13.49 16.65
C THR A 284 7.38 12.88 15.76
N GLN A 285 8.42 12.29 16.36
CA GLN A 285 9.49 11.65 15.60
C GLN A 285 9.07 10.25 15.13
N PRO A 286 9.44 9.82 13.91
CA PRO A 286 9.12 8.48 13.41
C PRO A 286 9.56 7.35 14.35
N LYS A 287 10.70 7.48 15.01
CA LYS A 287 11.23 6.50 15.98
C LYS A 287 10.30 6.24 17.18
N ASP A 288 9.43 7.20 17.50
CA ASP A 288 8.49 7.16 18.63
C ASP A 288 7.08 6.70 18.18
N LEU A 289 6.89 6.45 16.88
CA LEU A 289 5.65 5.94 16.29
C LEU A 289 5.83 4.46 15.95
N PRO A 290 5.20 3.54 16.71
CA PRO A 290 5.22 2.13 16.38
C PRO A 290 4.67 1.87 14.98
N ILE A 291 5.24 0.88 14.29
CA ILE A 291 4.70 0.40 13.03
C ILE A 291 3.42 -0.39 13.31
N GLU A 292 2.37 -0.07 12.59
CA GLU A 292 1.10 -0.81 12.68
C GLU A 292 1.05 -1.95 11.66
N GLN A 293 0.42 -3.04 12.06
CA GLN A 293 0.13 -4.16 11.17
C GLN A 293 -1.31 -4.05 10.66
N ALA A 294 -1.53 -4.41 9.40
CA ALA A 294 -2.89 -4.51 8.86
C ALA A 294 -3.71 -5.47 9.72
N ALA A 295 -4.86 -5.00 10.16
CA ALA A 295 -5.80 -5.80 10.96
C ALA A 295 -7.00 -6.29 10.14
N LYS A 296 -7.21 -5.71 8.95
CA LYS A 296 -8.36 -6.00 8.10
C LYS A 296 -7.92 -6.75 6.85
N PHE A 297 -8.44 -7.97 6.70
CA PHE A 297 -8.26 -8.83 5.54
C PHE A 297 -9.63 -9.17 4.98
N GLU A 298 -9.74 -9.30 3.67
CA GLU A 298 -10.98 -9.61 2.99
C GLU A 298 -10.84 -10.92 2.20
N LEU A 299 -11.78 -11.86 2.43
CA LEU A 299 -11.98 -13.05 1.63
C LEU A 299 -13.17 -12.81 0.69
N ILE A 300 -12.91 -12.75 -0.60
CA ILE A 300 -13.94 -12.56 -1.63
C ILE A 300 -14.00 -13.81 -2.50
N ILE A 301 -15.21 -14.26 -2.82
CA ILE A 301 -15.44 -15.43 -3.68
C ILE A 301 -16.32 -15.01 -4.85
N ASN A 302 -15.85 -15.27 -6.07
CA ASN A 302 -16.59 -15.00 -7.29
C ASN A 302 -17.37 -16.28 -7.71
N LEU A 303 -18.65 -16.33 -7.35
CA LEU A 303 -19.53 -17.47 -7.66
C LEU A 303 -19.81 -17.60 -9.14
N LYS A 304 -19.84 -16.47 -9.88
CA LYS A 304 -19.98 -16.47 -11.33
C LYS A 304 -18.79 -17.16 -12.00
N THR A 305 -17.59 -16.88 -11.55
CA THR A 305 -16.36 -17.54 -12.02
C THR A 305 -16.33 -19.01 -11.61
N ALA A 306 -16.74 -19.34 -10.38
CA ALA A 306 -16.85 -20.73 -9.93
C ALA A 306 -17.76 -21.53 -10.85
N LYS A 307 -18.95 -21.01 -11.17
CA LYS A 307 -19.91 -21.61 -12.11
C LYS A 307 -19.32 -21.78 -13.51
N ALA A 308 -18.63 -20.77 -14.03
CA ALA A 308 -18.01 -20.82 -15.36
C ALA A 308 -16.88 -21.87 -15.45
N LEU A 309 -16.18 -22.12 -14.34
CA LEU A 309 -15.15 -23.15 -14.22
C LEU A 309 -15.70 -24.55 -13.89
N GLY A 310 -17.02 -24.67 -13.63
CA GLY A 310 -17.65 -25.93 -13.20
C GLY A 310 -17.26 -26.35 -11.79
N LEU A 311 -16.92 -25.40 -10.92
CA LEU A 311 -16.48 -25.65 -9.54
C LEU A 311 -17.67 -25.45 -8.59
N THR A 312 -17.77 -26.34 -7.61
CA THR A 312 -18.67 -26.19 -6.46
C THR A 312 -17.85 -25.74 -5.27
N ILE A 313 -18.06 -24.51 -4.81
CA ILE A 313 -17.34 -23.97 -3.65
C ILE A 313 -17.92 -24.58 -2.37
N PRO A 314 -17.09 -25.12 -1.46
CA PRO A 314 -17.54 -25.68 -0.19
C PRO A 314 -18.29 -24.66 0.67
N LEU A 315 -19.43 -25.06 1.24
CA LEU A 315 -20.22 -24.18 2.12
C LEU A 315 -19.43 -23.55 3.26
N PRO A 316 -18.50 -24.27 3.94
CA PRO A 316 -17.68 -23.64 4.97
C PRO A 316 -16.78 -22.51 4.45
N LEU A 317 -16.37 -22.55 3.18
CA LEU A 317 -15.59 -21.50 2.56
C LEU A 317 -16.46 -20.28 2.23
N ILE A 318 -17.67 -20.53 1.69
CA ILE A 318 -18.68 -19.47 1.43
C ILE A 318 -19.06 -18.76 2.73
N ALA A 319 -19.27 -19.50 3.83
CA ALA A 319 -19.64 -18.92 5.11
C ALA A 319 -18.55 -18.03 5.76
N ARG A 320 -17.30 -18.13 5.30
CA ARG A 320 -16.18 -17.30 5.76
C ARG A 320 -15.90 -16.11 4.85
N ALA A 321 -16.58 -16.04 3.70
CA ALA A 321 -16.39 -14.93 2.77
C ALA A 321 -16.97 -13.64 3.32
N ASP A 322 -16.22 -12.55 3.18
CA ASP A 322 -16.67 -11.20 3.49
C ASP A 322 -17.55 -10.65 2.38
N GLU A 323 -17.32 -11.11 1.14
CA GLU A 323 -18.07 -10.69 -0.04
C GLU A 323 -18.23 -11.85 -1.04
N LEU A 324 -19.42 -11.94 -1.65
CA LEU A 324 -19.71 -12.86 -2.76
C LEU A 324 -20.01 -12.05 -4.01
N ILE A 325 -19.40 -12.40 -5.14
CA ILE A 325 -19.67 -11.81 -6.46
C ILE A 325 -20.51 -12.81 -7.24
N ASP A 326 -21.77 -12.43 -7.55
CA ASP A 326 -22.77 -13.21 -8.26
C ASP A 326 -22.84 -12.87 -9.77
#